data_f80aecdca61e17fd8a0c085490f72ca4
#
_entry.id   f80aecdca61e17fd8a0c085490f72ca4
#
_cell.length_a   1.000
_cell.length_b   1.000
_cell.length_c   1.000
_cell.angle_alpha   90.00
_cell.angle_beta   90.00
_cell.angle_gamma   90.00
#
_symmetry.space_group_name_H-M   'P 1'
#
loop_
_entity.id
_entity.type
_entity.pdbx_description
1 polymer ?
#
loop_
_entity_poly.entity_id
_entity_poly.type
_entity_poly.pdbx_seq_one_letter_code
_entity_poly.pdbx_strand_id
1 'polypeptide(L)'
;MKSLTLVTLSILALALAGCCTPTLPTPCTLPPSALVNVPITGQHTAMWCWAASGEMTMNYHGASVTQCDEANKRFGMTTCCTNPSGCVFGGWPEYPKYGFSSVHTTNAALTWDQLRDEIYCKRRPFAFTWHWSGGGGHMMVASGYDTVGGVTYVRVNNPSPWDPVGGGAQYFTTYADYVSGPGHSHWDDYYQIHN
;
A
#
# COMPACT_ATOMS: atom_id res chain seq x y z
N MET A 1 42.27 74.60 -33.92
CA MET A 1 42.13 73.16 -33.84
C MET A 1 41.20 72.88 -32.64
N LYS A 2 39.93 72.53 -32.88
CA LYS A 2 38.95 72.28 -31.80
C LYS A 2 38.80 70.74 -31.69
N SER A 3 39.16 70.23 -30.54
CA SER A 3 39.03 68.81 -30.23
C SER A 3 37.57 68.46 -29.88
N LEU A 4 37.01 67.49 -30.56
CA LEU A 4 35.61 67.06 -30.33
C LEU A 4 35.67 65.75 -29.44
N THR A 5 35.14 65.90 -28.20
CA THR A 5 35.13 64.79 -27.27
C THR A 5 33.80 63.98 -27.48
N LEU A 6 33.94 62.74 -27.90
CA LEU A 6 32.84 61.84 -28.06
C LEU A 6 32.41 61.24 -26.67
N VAL A 7 31.18 61.52 -26.26
CA VAL A 7 30.61 60.90 -25.06
C VAL A 7 29.84 59.64 -25.48
N THR A 8 30.34 58.51 -25.08
CA THR A 8 29.69 57.20 -25.27
C THR A 8 28.68 56.94 -24.16
N LEU A 9 27.39 56.89 -24.53
CA LEU A 9 26.29 56.57 -23.62
C LEU A 9 26.18 55.03 -23.48
N SER A 10 26.58 54.49 -22.32
CA SER A 10 26.42 53.06 -22.02
C SER A 10 25.00 52.81 -21.50
N ILE A 11 24.22 52.06 -22.28
CA ILE A 11 22.87 51.61 -21.87
C ILE A 11 23.06 50.36 -20.98
N LEU A 12 22.77 50.50 -19.70
CA LEU A 12 22.75 49.43 -18.73
C LEU A 12 21.43 48.67 -18.86
N ALA A 13 21.44 47.47 -19.46
CA ALA A 13 20.28 46.59 -19.54
C ALA A 13 20.03 45.94 -18.16
N LEU A 14 18.96 46.36 -17.46
CA LEU A 14 18.49 45.70 -16.26
C LEU A 14 17.82 44.39 -16.66
N ALA A 15 18.46 43.25 -16.41
CA ALA A 15 17.85 41.93 -16.51
C ALA A 15 16.89 41.75 -15.34
N LEU A 16 15.57 41.78 -15.60
CA LEU A 16 14.54 41.37 -14.65
C LEU A 16 14.63 39.85 -14.46
N ALA A 17 15.34 39.42 -13.42
CA ALA A 17 15.29 38.04 -12.96
C ALA A 17 13.86 37.75 -12.44
N GLY A 18 13.04 37.11 -13.27
CA GLY A 18 11.73 36.63 -12.87
C GLY A 18 11.88 35.61 -11.74
N CYS A 19 11.50 35.98 -10.50
CA CYS A 19 11.40 35.04 -9.40
C CYS A 19 10.30 34.03 -9.73
N CYS A 20 10.71 32.83 -10.18
CA CYS A 20 9.80 31.67 -10.14
C CYS A 20 9.53 31.34 -8.66
N THR A 21 8.44 31.85 -8.12
CA THR A 21 7.95 31.36 -6.83
C THR A 21 7.61 29.87 -6.98
N PRO A 22 8.22 28.97 -6.19
CA PRO A 22 7.84 27.57 -6.23
C PRO A 22 6.37 27.48 -5.82
N THR A 23 5.52 27.06 -6.75
CA THR A 23 4.11 26.72 -6.43
C THR A 23 4.16 25.53 -5.51
N LEU A 24 3.66 25.70 -4.28
CA LEU A 24 3.46 24.59 -3.36
C LEU A 24 2.53 23.57 -4.03
N PRO A 25 2.82 22.26 -3.92
CA PRO A 25 1.95 21.24 -4.49
C PRO A 25 0.55 21.40 -3.91
N THR A 26 -0.46 21.39 -4.76
CA THR A 26 -1.87 21.49 -4.33
C THR A 26 -2.16 20.33 -3.37
N PRO A 27 -2.71 20.58 -2.17
CA PRO A 27 -3.10 19.53 -1.26
C PRO A 27 -4.07 18.55 -1.94
N CYS A 28 -3.84 17.25 -1.78
CA CYS A 28 -4.72 16.22 -2.30
C CYS A 28 -6.04 16.22 -1.51
N THR A 29 -7.15 16.53 -2.17
CA THR A 29 -8.47 16.52 -1.53
C THR A 29 -9.07 15.12 -1.61
N LEU A 30 -9.36 14.52 -0.46
CA LEU A 30 -9.87 13.17 -0.34
C LEU A 30 -11.36 13.10 -0.72
N PRO A 31 -11.76 12.35 -1.78
CA PRO A 31 -13.15 12.13 -2.13
C PRO A 31 -13.85 11.20 -1.13
N PRO A 32 -15.20 11.08 -1.14
CA PRO A 32 -15.92 10.16 -0.26
C PRO A 32 -15.62 8.68 -0.54
N SER A 33 -15.21 8.35 -1.76
CA SER A 33 -14.85 6.98 -2.15
C SER A 33 -13.69 6.97 -3.12
N ALA A 34 -12.86 5.93 -3.05
CA ALA A 34 -11.82 5.64 -4.02
C ALA A 34 -11.44 4.15 -3.98
N LEU A 35 -10.87 3.67 -5.07
CA LEU A 35 -10.30 2.34 -5.15
C LEU A 35 -9.05 2.34 -6.04
N VAL A 36 -8.17 1.37 -5.77
CA VAL A 36 -7.11 0.93 -6.66
C VAL A 36 -7.42 -0.49 -7.12
N ASN A 37 -7.17 -0.78 -8.39
CA ASN A 37 -7.50 -2.08 -8.96
C ASN A 37 -6.39 -3.09 -8.66
N VAL A 38 -6.52 -3.78 -7.52
CA VAL A 38 -5.62 -4.87 -7.12
C VAL A 38 -6.30 -6.18 -7.50
N PRO A 39 -5.72 -6.97 -8.44
CA PRO A 39 -6.23 -8.32 -8.71
C PRO A 39 -6.21 -9.16 -7.44
N ILE A 40 -7.30 -9.87 -7.19
CA ILE A 40 -7.35 -10.76 -6.03
C ILE A 40 -6.60 -12.04 -6.31
N THR A 41 -5.87 -12.53 -5.31
CA THR A 41 -5.19 -13.82 -5.33
C THR A 41 -5.52 -14.57 -4.04
N GLY A 42 -6.04 -15.79 -4.16
CA GLY A 42 -6.27 -16.67 -3.02
C GLY A 42 -4.96 -17.25 -2.47
N GLN A 43 -4.88 -17.46 -1.15
CA GLN A 43 -3.72 -18.10 -0.55
C GLN A 43 -3.61 -19.59 -0.95
N HIS A 44 -2.41 -20.03 -1.30
CA HIS A 44 -2.18 -21.40 -1.78
C HIS A 44 -2.14 -22.43 -0.63
N THR A 45 -1.89 -22.01 0.60
CA THR A 45 -1.87 -22.87 1.79
C THR A 45 -2.60 -22.19 2.94
N ALA A 46 -3.00 -22.94 3.95
CA ALA A 46 -3.73 -22.43 5.11
C ALA A 46 -2.99 -21.31 5.88
N MET A 47 -1.66 -21.19 5.71
CA MET A 47 -0.83 -20.24 6.47
C MET A 47 -0.22 -19.12 5.61
N TRP A 48 -0.56 -19.03 4.31
CA TRP A 48 0.07 -18.09 3.39
C TRP A 48 -0.75 -16.83 3.07
N CYS A 49 -1.66 -16.43 3.96
CA CYS A 49 -2.35 -15.15 3.82
C CYS A 49 -1.37 -13.97 3.66
N TRP A 50 -0.25 -14.00 4.38
CA TRP A 50 0.81 -13.00 4.30
C TRP A 50 1.50 -12.98 2.93
N ALA A 51 1.79 -14.15 2.35
CA ALA A 51 2.42 -14.25 1.04
C ALA A 51 1.45 -13.85 -0.08
N ALA A 52 0.17 -14.22 0.02
CA ALA A 52 -0.85 -13.79 -0.93
C ALA A 52 -1.07 -12.27 -0.87
N SER A 53 -1.04 -11.67 0.31
CA SER A 53 -1.14 -10.20 0.48
C SER A 53 0.11 -9.49 -0.05
N GLY A 54 1.30 -10.07 0.15
CA GLY A 54 2.55 -9.58 -0.43
C GLY A 54 2.53 -9.65 -1.95
N GLU A 55 2.16 -10.79 -2.52
CA GLU A 55 1.96 -10.97 -3.96
C GLU A 55 1.02 -9.91 -4.54
N MET A 56 -0.17 -9.71 -3.96
CA MET A 56 -1.15 -8.73 -4.42
C MET A 56 -0.60 -7.30 -4.41
N THR A 57 0.07 -6.91 -3.33
CA THR A 57 0.57 -5.54 -3.17
C THR A 57 1.81 -5.27 -4.04
N MET A 58 2.78 -6.18 -4.08
CA MET A 58 3.98 -6.02 -4.91
C MET A 58 3.67 -6.08 -6.41
N ASN A 59 2.77 -7.00 -6.84
CA ASN A 59 2.39 -7.12 -8.25
C ASN A 59 1.53 -5.92 -8.71
N TYR A 60 0.76 -5.28 -7.83
CA TYR A 60 0.12 -4.00 -8.13
C TYR A 60 1.15 -2.93 -8.53
N HIS A 61 2.33 -2.93 -7.94
CA HIS A 61 3.43 -2.03 -8.27
C HIS A 61 4.33 -2.52 -9.41
N GLY A 62 3.88 -3.53 -10.17
CA GLY A 62 4.56 -4.00 -11.38
C GLY A 62 5.60 -5.10 -11.17
N ALA A 63 5.69 -5.66 -9.97
CA ALA A 63 6.50 -6.86 -9.75
C ALA A 63 5.86 -8.11 -10.37
N SER A 64 6.60 -9.23 -10.35
CA SER A 64 6.11 -10.56 -10.71
C SER A 64 6.53 -11.52 -9.60
N VAL A 65 5.97 -11.32 -8.40
CA VAL A 65 6.25 -12.10 -7.20
C VAL A 65 5.15 -13.14 -7.02
N THR A 66 5.51 -14.35 -6.63
CA THR A 66 4.55 -15.40 -6.26
C THR A 66 4.64 -15.73 -4.77
N GLN A 67 3.57 -16.28 -4.21
CA GLN A 67 3.56 -16.75 -2.82
C GLN A 67 4.66 -17.78 -2.54
N CYS A 68 4.92 -18.66 -3.52
CA CYS A 68 5.99 -19.63 -3.44
C CYS A 68 7.36 -18.97 -3.32
N ASP A 69 7.62 -17.92 -4.11
CA ASP A 69 8.90 -17.20 -4.08
C ASP A 69 9.09 -16.52 -2.72
N GLU A 70 8.03 -15.89 -2.21
CA GLU A 70 8.07 -15.29 -0.87
C GLU A 70 8.35 -16.33 0.21
N ALA A 71 7.68 -17.49 0.17
CA ALA A 71 7.89 -18.57 1.12
C ALA A 71 9.32 -19.12 1.01
N ASN A 72 9.82 -19.33 -0.20
CA ASN A 72 11.19 -19.77 -0.43
C ASN A 72 12.20 -18.78 0.19
N LYS A 73 12.04 -17.50 -0.07
CA LYS A 73 12.93 -16.46 0.48
C LYS A 73 12.84 -16.35 2.00
N ARG A 74 11.62 -16.48 2.55
CA ARG A 74 11.40 -16.37 3.98
C ARG A 74 12.05 -17.51 4.75
N PHE A 75 11.84 -18.75 4.28
CA PHE A 75 12.28 -19.95 4.98
C PHE A 75 13.66 -20.45 4.51
N GLY A 76 14.31 -19.76 3.56
CA GLY A 76 15.61 -20.17 3.01
C GLY A 76 15.54 -21.49 2.24
N MET A 77 14.40 -21.75 1.58
CA MET A 77 14.12 -22.97 0.82
C MET A 77 14.01 -22.68 -0.68
N THR A 78 13.98 -23.75 -1.47
CA THR A 78 13.76 -23.67 -2.93
C THR A 78 12.59 -24.56 -3.39
N THR A 79 11.92 -25.21 -2.45
CA THR A 79 10.95 -26.27 -2.70
C THR A 79 9.53 -25.92 -2.26
N CYS A 80 9.28 -24.72 -1.71
CA CYS A 80 7.94 -24.35 -1.21
C CYS A 80 6.86 -24.43 -2.27
N CYS A 81 7.22 -24.25 -3.56
CA CYS A 81 6.27 -24.38 -4.68
C CYS A 81 5.89 -25.84 -5.00
N THR A 82 6.83 -26.76 -4.85
CA THR A 82 6.63 -28.19 -5.22
C THR A 82 6.34 -29.08 -4.03
N ASN A 83 6.82 -28.70 -2.85
CA ASN A 83 6.57 -29.39 -1.58
C ASN A 83 6.40 -28.36 -0.46
N PRO A 84 5.21 -27.79 -0.29
CA PRO A 84 4.98 -26.71 0.69
C PRO A 84 5.02 -27.18 2.15
N SER A 85 5.05 -28.48 2.45
CA SER A 85 4.92 -29.00 3.82
C SER A 85 5.92 -28.42 4.82
N GLY A 86 7.14 -28.10 4.36
CA GLY A 86 8.18 -27.42 5.18
C GLY A 86 8.05 -25.89 5.23
N CYS A 87 7.05 -25.31 4.56
CA CYS A 87 6.89 -23.88 4.41
C CYS A 87 5.50 -23.38 4.87
N VAL A 88 4.63 -24.24 5.37
CA VAL A 88 3.26 -23.89 5.77
C VAL A 88 3.27 -23.26 7.17
N PHE A 89 3.83 -22.04 7.24
CA PHE A 89 3.93 -21.27 8.47
C PHE A 89 3.45 -19.83 8.24
N GLY A 90 3.02 -19.19 9.32
CA GLY A 90 2.72 -17.77 9.32
C GLY A 90 3.93 -16.89 9.04
N GLY A 91 3.70 -15.68 8.57
CA GLY A 91 4.76 -14.77 8.21
C GLY A 91 4.27 -13.36 7.92
N TRP A 92 5.17 -12.60 7.37
CA TRP A 92 4.98 -11.24 6.89
C TRP A 92 5.53 -11.14 5.47
N PRO A 93 4.99 -10.26 4.60
CA PRO A 93 5.51 -10.07 3.25
C PRO A 93 6.98 -9.70 3.26
N GLU A 94 7.74 -10.28 2.35
CA GLU A 94 9.19 -10.11 2.27
C GLU A 94 9.59 -8.89 1.41
N TYR A 95 8.88 -7.76 1.56
CA TYR A 95 9.05 -6.54 0.77
C TYR A 95 10.51 -6.15 0.50
N PRO A 96 11.41 -6.07 1.51
CA PRO A 96 12.79 -5.67 1.26
C PRO A 96 13.56 -6.65 0.37
N LYS A 97 13.20 -7.94 0.39
CA LYS A 97 13.85 -8.95 -0.45
C LYS A 97 13.48 -8.84 -1.92
N TYR A 98 12.50 -8.00 -2.24
CA TYR A 98 12.06 -7.69 -3.60
C TYR A 98 12.29 -6.24 -4.00
N GLY A 99 13.08 -5.49 -3.21
CA GLY A 99 13.39 -4.11 -3.49
C GLY A 99 12.29 -3.12 -3.13
N PHE A 100 11.28 -3.56 -2.37
CA PHE A 100 10.22 -2.68 -1.89
C PHE A 100 10.53 -2.14 -0.49
N SER A 101 10.21 -0.87 -0.31
CA SER A 101 10.11 -0.24 1.02
C SER A 101 8.69 -0.39 1.55
N SER A 102 8.55 -0.47 2.85
CA SER A 102 7.27 -0.38 3.56
C SER A 102 7.47 0.13 4.97
N VAL A 103 6.44 0.71 5.54
CA VAL A 103 6.35 1.04 6.97
C VAL A 103 5.26 0.17 7.58
N HIS A 104 5.39 -0.22 8.83
CA HIS A 104 4.32 -0.92 9.51
C HIS A 104 3.93 -0.23 10.82
N THR A 105 2.67 -0.33 11.18
CA THR A 105 2.16 0.01 12.52
C THR A 105 2.47 -1.11 13.50
N THR A 106 2.20 -0.89 14.77
CA THR A 106 2.33 -1.94 15.80
C THR A 106 1.10 -1.93 16.68
N ASN A 107 0.29 -2.96 16.59
CA ASN A 107 -0.99 -3.11 17.29
C ASN A 107 -1.92 -1.90 17.11
N ALA A 108 -1.90 -1.32 15.91
CA ALA A 108 -2.66 -0.11 15.59
C ALA A 108 -3.09 -0.09 14.12
N ALA A 109 -4.31 0.33 13.88
CA ALA A 109 -4.84 0.60 12.55
C ALA A 109 -4.43 1.99 12.05
N LEU A 110 -4.26 2.15 10.75
CA LEU A 110 -4.20 3.48 10.14
C LEU A 110 -5.48 4.24 10.48
N THR A 111 -5.35 5.53 10.76
CA THR A 111 -6.52 6.41 10.88
C THR A 111 -7.27 6.46 9.56
N TRP A 112 -8.56 6.82 9.61
CA TRP A 112 -9.40 6.94 8.41
C TRP A 112 -8.75 7.81 7.32
N ASP A 113 -8.17 8.94 7.72
CA ASP A 113 -7.53 9.86 6.77
C ASP A 113 -6.21 9.32 6.22
N GLN A 114 -5.40 8.61 7.02
CA GLN A 114 -4.19 7.94 6.54
C GLN A 114 -4.52 6.84 5.53
N LEU A 115 -5.54 6.02 5.81
CA LEU A 115 -6.02 4.99 4.89
C LEU A 115 -6.46 5.59 3.55
N ARG A 116 -7.25 6.66 3.59
CA ARG A 116 -7.73 7.36 2.40
C ARG A 116 -6.58 7.99 1.61
N ASP A 117 -5.60 8.59 2.29
CA ASP A 117 -4.42 9.17 1.65
C ASP A 117 -3.60 8.10 0.92
N GLU A 118 -3.35 6.95 1.54
CA GLU A 118 -2.65 5.82 0.88
C GLU A 118 -3.39 5.38 -0.39
N ILE A 119 -4.69 5.15 -0.30
CA ILE A 119 -5.48 4.63 -1.43
C ILE A 119 -5.65 5.68 -2.53
N TYR A 120 -6.02 6.91 -2.19
CA TYR A 120 -6.37 7.91 -3.19
C TYR A 120 -5.19 8.76 -3.63
N CYS A 121 -4.51 9.43 -2.69
CA CYS A 121 -3.47 10.39 -3.01
C CYS A 121 -2.17 9.71 -3.43
N LYS A 122 -1.82 8.63 -2.77
CA LYS A 122 -0.60 7.86 -3.05
C LYS A 122 -0.82 6.72 -4.05
N ARG A 123 -2.08 6.35 -4.32
CA ARG A 123 -2.44 5.25 -5.23
C ARG A 123 -1.79 3.94 -4.82
N ARG A 124 -1.73 3.67 -3.51
CA ARG A 124 -1.08 2.49 -2.94
C ARG A 124 -2.08 1.63 -2.18
N PRO A 125 -2.30 0.37 -2.57
CA PRO A 125 -2.90 -0.62 -1.68
C PRO A 125 -1.94 -0.93 -0.55
N PHE A 126 -2.46 -1.43 0.56
CA PHE A 126 -1.61 -1.83 1.68
C PHE A 126 -2.13 -3.12 2.32
N ALA A 127 -1.23 -3.91 2.92
CA ALA A 127 -1.60 -5.11 3.64
C ALA A 127 -1.93 -4.77 5.09
N PHE A 128 -2.94 -5.41 5.65
CA PHE A 128 -3.31 -5.26 7.06
C PHE A 128 -3.60 -6.61 7.71
N THR A 129 -3.48 -6.68 9.02
CA THR A 129 -3.59 -7.93 9.76
C THR A 129 -4.58 -7.80 10.91
N TRP A 130 -5.47 -8.77 11.02
CA TRP A 130 -6.27 -9.00 12.22
C TRP A 130 -5.61 -10.04 13.12
N HIS A 131 -5.66 -9.78 14.41
CA HIS A 131 -5.33 -10.74 15.47
C HIS A 131 -6.63 -11.35 15.99
N TRP A 132 -6.78 -12.67 15.88
CA TRP A 132 -7.96 -13.36 16.38
C TRP A 132 -7.95 -13.48 17.89
N SER A 133 -9.10 -13.34 18.55
CA SER A 133 -9.26 -13.53 19.99
C SER A 133 -8.92 -14.95 20.45
N GLY A 134 -9.01 -15.92 19.56
CA GLY A 134 -8.59 -17.32 19.77
C GLY A 134 -7.11 -17.58 19.50
N GLY A 135 -6.33 -16.55 19.17
CA GLY A 135 -4.91 -16.66 18.78
C GLY A 135 -4.70 -16.82 17.29
N GLY A 136 -3.49 -16.44 16.83
CA GLY A 136 -3.17 -16.34 15.42
C GLY A 136 -3.72 -15.06 14.79
N GLY A 137 -3.65 -14.97 13.48
CA GLY A 137 -4.12 -13.79 12.75
C GLY A 137 -4.36 -14.09 11.27
N HIS A 138 -4.83 -13.07 10.57
CA HIS A 138 -5.09 -13.17 9.14
C HIS A 138 -4.71 -11.86 8.45
N MET A 139 -3.93 -11.96 7.37
CA MET A 139 -3.51 -10.83 6.57
C MET A 139 -4.37 -10.70 5.32
N MET A 140 -4.76 -9.48 5.01
CA MET A 140 -5.60 -9.09 3.88
C MET A 140 -5.03 -7.82 3.25
N VAL A 141 -5.62 -7.37 2.14
CA VAL A 141 -5.21 -6.14 1.46
C VAL A 141 -6.36 -5.13 1.44
N ALA A 142 -6.10 -3.91 1.90
CA ALA A 142 -6.99 -2.78 1.70
C ALA A 142 -6.75 -2.20 0.30
N SER A 143 -7.78 -2.16 -0.52
CA SER A 143 -7.72 -1.74 -1.93
C SER A 143 -8.67 -0.59 -2.27
N GLY A 144 -9.40 -0.08 -1.31
CA GLY A 144 -10.34 1.01 -1.50
C GLY A 144 -11.05 1.41 -0.22
N TYR A 145 -11.86 2.45 -0.33
CA TYR A 145 -12.74 2.91 0.74
C TYR A 145 -14.01 3.53 0.17
N ASP A 146 -15.04 3.60 0.98
CA ASP A 146 -16.30 4.26 0.65
C ASP A 146 -16.94 4.88 1.89
N THR A 147 -17.78 5.89 1.67
CA THR A 147 -18.62 6.51 2.70
C THR A 147 -20.06 6.55 2.21
N VAL A 148 -20.91 5.73 2.80
CA VAL A 148 -22.33 5.60 2.42
C VAL A 148 -23.21 5.88 3.64
N GLY A 149 -24.09 6.86 3.52
CA GLY A 149 -25.00 7.21 4.62
C GLY A 149 -24.31 7.62 5.93
N GLY A 150 -23.10 8.18 5.83
CA GLY A 150 -22.27 8.57 6.99
C GLY A 150 -21.48 7.43 7.62
N VAL A 151 -21.63 6.21 7.11
CA VAL A 151 -20.84 5.05 7.53
C VAL A 151 -19.64 4.90 6.61
N THR A 152 -18.47 4.68 7.21
CA THR A 152 -17.19 4.51 6.50
C THR A 152 -16.84 3.04 6.31
N TYR A 153 -16.39 2.68 5.12
CA TYR A 153 -16.10 1.31 4.71
C TYR A 153 -14.71 1.18 4.10
N VAL A 154 -14.06 0.05 4.36
CA VAL A 154 -12.81 -0.36 3.72
C VAL A 154 -13.10 -1.47 2.73
N ARG A 155 -12.60 -1.35 1.50
CA ARG A 155 -12.65 -2.43 0.50
C ARG A 155 -11.48 -3.37 0.73
N VAL A 156 -11.79 -4.64 0.94
CA VAL A 156 -10.86 -5.69 1.34
C VAL A 156 -10.71 -6.72 0.24
N ASN A 157 -9.47 -7.06 -0.10
CA ASN A 157 -9.12 -8.28 -0.83
C ASN A 157 -8.69 -9.32 0.22
N ASN A 158 -9.52 -10.32 0.45
CA ASN A 158 -9.29 -11.40 1.40
C ASN A 158 -8.75 -12.63 0.66
N PRO A 159 -7.51 -13.08 0.93
CA PRO A 159 -6.93 -14.25 0.29
C PRO A 159 -7.41 -15.58 0.86
N SER A 160 -8.33 -15.60 1.84
CA SER A 160 -8.77 -16.82 2.49
C SER A 160 -9.31 -17.86 1.51
N PRO A 161 -8.82 -19.12 1.55
CA PRO A 161 -9.33 -20.19 0.70
C PRO A 161 -10.73 -20.66 1.11
N TRP A 162 -11.18 -20.28 2.30
CA TRP A 162 -12.50 -20.66 2.87
C TRP A 162 -13.62 -19.75 2.38
N ASP A 163 -13.31 -18.70 1.64
CA ASP A 163 -14.29 -17.90 0.99
C ASP A 163 -14.92 -18.68 -0.18
N PRO A 164 -16.25 -18.68 -0.34
CA PRO A 164 -16.97 -19.63 -1.21
C PRO A 164 -16.60 -19.57 -2.70
N VAL A 165 -15.74 -18.68 -3.10
CA VAL A 165 -15.37 -18.46 -4.51
C VAL A 165 -14.02 -19.11 -4.90
N GLY A 166 -13.35 -19.83 -3.99
CA GLY A 166 -12.19 -20.68 -4.32
C GLY A 166 -10.94 -19.95 -4.82
N GLY A 167 -10.78 -18.65 -4.55
CA GLY A 167 -9.66 -17.85 -5.04
C GLY A 167 -9.49 -16.53 -4.29
N GLY A 168 -9.98 -16.47 -3.05
CA GLY A 168 -10.10 -15.26 -2.28
C GLY A 168 -11.39 -14.49 -2.62
N ALA A 169 -11.71 -13.46 -1.84
CA ALA A 169 -12.91 -12.65 -2.03
C ALA A 169 -12.63 -11.15 -1.88
N GLN A 170 -13.46 -10.34 -2.55
CA GLN A 170 -13.49 -8.90 -2.36
C GLN A 170 -14.81 -8.52 -1.70
N TYR A 171 -14.74 -7.72 -0.64
CA TYR A 171 -15.91 -7.21 0.05
C TYR A 171 -15.62 -5.86 0.71
N PHE A 172 -16.65 -5.25 1.26
CA PHE A 172 -16.53 -4.09 2.13
C PHE A 172 -16.75 -4.49 3.58
N THR A 173 -15.89 -4.04 4.48
CA THR A 173 -16.11 -4.06 5.93
C THR A 173 -16.22 -2.63 6.44
N THR A 174 -16.88 -2.39 7.57
CA THR A 174 -16.89 -1.04 8.14
C THR A 174 -15.48 -0.68 8.63
N TYR A 175 -15.14 0.61 8.63
CA TYR A 175 -13.87 1.06 9.22
C TYR A 175 -13.79 0.71 10.71
N ALA A 176 -14.91 0.71 11.42
CA ALA A 176 -14.97 0.28 12.82
C ALA A 176 -14.54 -1.18 12.96
N ASP A 177 -15.06 -2.08 12.10
CA ASP A 177 -14.70 -3.48 12.10
C ASP A 177 -13.28 -3.74 11.60
N TYR A 178 -12.77 -2.96 10.62
CA TYR A 178 -11.35 -2.98 10.24
C TYR A 178 -10.44 -2.72 11.46
N VAL A 179 -10.82 -1.80 12.35
CA VAL A 179 -10.06 -1.49 13.57
C VAL A 179 -10.26 -2.55 14.65
N SER A 180 -11.48 -3.01 14.88
CA SER A 180 -11.78 -4.04 15.86
C SER A 180 -13.20 -4.54 15.70
N GLY A 181 -13.40 -5.86 15.72
CA GLY A 181 -14.70 -6.48 15.62
C GLY A 181 -14.90 -7.64 16.60
N PRO A 182 -16.07 -8.27 16.58
CA PRO A 182 -16.33 -9.45 17.38
C PRO A 182 -15.37 -10.59 16.99
N GLY A 183 -14.42 -10.91 17.83
CA GLY A 183 -13.49 -12.02 17.61
C GLY A 183 -12.13 -11.62 17.00
N HIS A 184 -11.90 -10.35 16.74
CA HIS A 184 -10.59 -9.84 16.31
C HIS A 184 -10.31 -8.42 16.80
N SER A 185 -9.02 -8.08 16.82
CA SER A 185 -8.51 -6.73 16.94
C SER A 185 -7.53 -6.46 15.80
N HIS A 186 -7.28 -5.19 15.52
CA HIS A 186 -6.23 -4.85 14.56
C HIS A 186 -4.87 -5.24 15.10
N TRP A 187 -4.03 -5.80 14.22
CA TRP A 187 -2.65 -6.10 14.57
C TRP A 187 -1.73 -5.05 13.95
N ASP A 188 -1.46 -5.16 12.63
CA ASP A 188 -0.55 -4.24 11.95
C ASP A 188 -1.10 -3.86 10.57
N ASP A 189 -0.75 -2.66 10.09
CA ASP A 189 -0.80 -2.26 8.69
C ASP A 189 0.62 -2.23 8.12
N TYR A 190 0.82 -2.78 6.93
CA TYR A 190 2.02 -2.62 6.11
C TYR A 190 1.67 -1.68 4.97
N TYR A 191 2.08 -0.43 5.07
CA TYR A 191 1.70 0.67 4.19
C TYR A 191 2.93 1.43 3.66
N GLN A 192 2.72 2.47 2.85
CA GLN A 192 3.79 3.14 2.11
C GLN A 192 4.64 2.17 1.28
N ILE A 193 3.98 1.16 0.70
CA ILE A 193 4.64 0.16 -0.12
C ILE A 193 5.01 0.81 -1.46
N HIS A 194 6.31 0.80 -1.80
CA HIS A 194 6.83 1.35 -3.06
C HIS A 194 8.21 0.77 -3.36
N ASN A 195 8.58 0.72 -4.62
CA ASN A 195 9.90 0.37 -5.15
C ASN A 195 10.67 1.61 -5.60
#